data_b851b7ba05703ee4278f359427fe40cf
#
_entry.id   b851b7ba05703ee4278f359427fe40cf
#
_cell.length_a   1.000
_cell.length_b   1.000
_cell.length_c   1.000
_cell.angle_alpha   90.00
_cell.angle_beta   90.00
_cell.angle_gamma   90.00
#
_symmetry.space_group_name_H-M   'P 1'
#
loop_
_entity.id
_entity.type
_entity.pdbx_description
1 polymer ?
#
loop_
_entity_poly.entity_id
_entity_poly.type
_entity_poly.pdbx_seq_one_letter_code
_entity_poly.pdbx_strand_id
1 'polypeptide(L)'
;SNEYAIKLMTEQGFNPAHMYCIANSMDSDKEKELRTSLKPSTLYQEYFHNNYPTVIYCGRIQKWKKLDMIIDSMEILAREGNPINAIFIGQDIENVDLKSYAASKGLANNVWTYGPCYDDRIIGEFFYNASVCVSPGNVGLTAIHALSFGCPVITHNQFPYQNPEFEAIKPGITGDFFKKDNLLSMTEYIKKWTSQTQEEREQTRTAAFNEIDSKWNIHYQIKIIKEVISNKPKIRLTKG
;
A
#
# COMPACT_ATOMS: atom_id res chain seq x y z
N SER A 1 -2.23 -15.87 7.56
CA SER A 1 -3.39 -16.12 6.68
C SER A 1 -4.29 -14.89 6.68
N ASN A 2 -5.12 -14.78 5.66
CA ASN A 2 -6.10 -13.72 5.47
C ASN A 2 -7.48 -14.34 5.23
N GLU A 3 -8.54 -13.55 5.18
CA GLU A 3 -9.92 -14.04 4.99
C GLU A 3 -10.12 -14.67 3.62
N TYR A 4 -9.48 -14.14 2.59
CA TYR A 4 -9.50 -14.69 1.24
C TYR A 4 -8.94 -16.13 1.20
N ALA A 5 -7.83 -16.38 1.89
CA ALA A 5 -7.27 -17.73 1.99
C ALA A 5 -8.22 -18.67 2.74
N ILE A 6 -8.88 -18.23 3.82
CA ILE A 6 -9.89 -19.02 4.53
C ILE A 6 -11.04 -19.39 3.59
N LYS A 7 -11.53 -18.42 2.80
CA LYS A 7 -12.58 -18.65 1.81
C LYS A 7 -12.17 -19.73 0.80
N LEU A 8 -10.99 -19.60 0.18
CA LEU A 8 -10.49 -20.58 -0.80
C LEU A 8 -10.33 -21.99 -0.19
N MET A 9 -9.81 -22.10 1.02
CA MET A 9 -9.67 -23.37 1.71
C MET A 9 -11.04 -23.98 2.06
N THR A 10 -12.01 -23.16 2.45
CA THR A 10 -13.38 -23.62 2.72
C THR A 10 -14.04 -24.18 1.46
N GLU A 11 -13.85 -23.51 0.31
CA GLU A 11 -14.32 -24.00 -0.99
C GLU A 11 -13.67 -25.34 -1.40
N GLN A 12 -12.49 -25.64 -0.88
CA GLN A 12 -11.80 -26.95 -1.04
C GLN A 12 -12.20 -27.98 0.00
N GLY A 13 -13.16 -27.70 0.88
CA GLY A 13 -13.69 -28.63 1.87
C GLY A 13 -13.02 -28.60 3.24
N PHE A 14 -12.11 -27.66 3.50
CA PHE A 14 -11.56 -27.47 4.84
C PHE A 14 -12.58 -26.81 5.77
N ASN A 15 -12.61 -27.27 7.03
CA ASN A 15 -13.55 -26.72 8.02
C ASN A 15 -13.11 -25.32 8.51
N PRO A 16 -13.89 -24.26 8.23
CA PRO A 16 -13.54 -22.90 8.65
C PRO A 16 -13.47 -22.69 10.16
N ALA A 17 -14.12 -23.55 10.96
CA ALA A 17 -14.08 -23.49 12.43
C ALA A 17 -12.67 -23.68 13.02
N HIS A 18 -11.73 -24.23 12.24
CA HIS A 18 -10.34 -24.42 12.65
C HIS A 18 -9.37 -23.45 11.97
N MET A 19 -9.86 -22.46 11.27
CA MET A 19 -9.05 -21.47 10.56
C MET A 19 -9.19 -20.08 11.20
N TYR A 20 -8.07 -19.40 11.35
CA TYR A 20 -8.01 -18.08 11.98
C TYR A 20 -7.25 -17.11 11.11
N CYS A 21 -7.82 -15.92 10.92
CA CYS A 21 -7.16 -14.80 10.26
C CYS A 21 -6.39 -14.01 11.32
N ILE A 22 -5.07 -14.14 11.33
CA ILE A 22 -4.22 -13.42 12.29
C ILE A 22 -3.91 -12.00 11.79
N ALA A 23 -4.07 -11.75 10.49
CA ALA A 23 -3.58 -10.58 9.78
C ALA A 23 -2.04 -10.42 9.89
N ASN A 24 -1.46 -9.54 9.11
CA ASN A 24 -0.05 -9.19 9.26
C ASN A 24 0.05 -7.80 9.91
N SER A 25 1.19 -7.46 10.49
CA SER A 25 1.41 -6.12 11.06
C SER A 25 2.87 -5.71 10.91
N MET A 26 3.09 -4.42 10.97
CA MET A 26 4.39 -3.81 11.21
C MET A 26 4.50 -3.39 12.69
N ASP A 27 5.48 -2.57 13.03
CA ASP A 27 5.55 -1.96 14.37
C ASP A 27 4.49 -0.86 14.51
N SER A 28 3.24 -1.30 14.66
CA SER A 28 2.05 -0.44 14.64
C SER A 28 2.03 0.61 15.74
N ASP A 29 2.65 0.33 16.89
CA ASP A 29 2.69 1.28 18.02
C ASP A 29 3.65 2.43 17.68
N LYS A 30 4.82 2.12 17.13
CA LYS A 30 5.79 3.11 16.65
C LYS A 30 5.22 3.95 15.51
N GLU A 31 4.59 3.30 14.51
CA GLU A 31 3.96 4.02 13.40
C GLU A 31 2.82 4.93 13.87
N LYS A 32 2.04 4.49 14.86
CA LYS A 32 0.97 5.29 15.48
C LYS A 32 1.53 6.51 16.21
N GLU A 33 2.64 6.36 16.92
CA GLU A 33 3.32 7.49 17.57
C GLU A 33 3.84 8.48 16.51
N LEU A 34 4.56 7.99 15.50
CA LEU A 34 5.11 8.82 14.43
C LEU A 34 4.03 9.63 13.72
N ARG A 35 2.92 8.99 13.32
CA ARG A 35 1.87 9.68 12.55
C ARG A 35 1.18 10.82 13.31
N THR A 36 1.20 10.81 14.66
CA THR A 36 0.62 11.91 15.46
C THR A 36 1.40 13.21 15.32
N SER A 37 2.68 13.13 14.95
CA SER A 37 3.56 14.28 14.77
C SER A 37 3.57 14.79 13.32
N LEU A 38 3.03 14.02 12.36
CA LEU A 38 3.04 14.37 10.94
C LEU A 38 2.01 15.47 10.65
N LYS A 39 2.39 16.34 9.71
CA LYS A 39 1.55 17.45 9.23
C LYS A 39 1.74 17.57 7.71
N PRO A 40 0.77 18.18 7.00
CA PRO A 40 0.98 18.56 5.62
C PRO A 40 2.27 19.38 5.49
N SER A 41 3.09 19.04 4.50
CA SER A 41 4.35 19.73 4.21
C SER A 41 4.49 20.01 2.72
N THR A 42 5.43 20.86 2.37
CA THR A 42 5.74 21.27 1.00
C THR A 42 6.86 20.45 0.36
N LEU A 43 7.21 19.29 0.97
CA LEU A 43 8.37 18.48 0.55
C LEU A 43 8.37 18.12 -0.94
N TYR A 44 7.22 17.79 -1.51
CA TYR A 44 7.12 17.45 -2.93
C TYR A 44 7.18 18.68 -3.83
N GLN A 45 6.55 19.79 -3.42
CA GLN A 45 6.61 21.07 -4.13
C GLN A 45 8.05 21.62 -4.17
N GLU A 46 8.78 21.47 -3.07
CA GLU A 46 10.18 21.89 -2.98
C GLU A 46 11.09 21.05 -3.88
N TYR A 47 10.88 19.72 -3.92
CA TYR A 47 11.67 18.84 -4.76
C TYR A 47 11.34 18.99 -6.25
N PHE A 48 10.05 18.95 -6.61
CA PHE A 48 9.61 18.95 -8.01
C PHE A 48 9.44 20.35 -8.61
N HIS A 49 9.51 21.41 -7.80
CA HIS A 49 9.28 22.79 -8.21
C HIS A 49 7.92 23.01 -8.90
N ASN A 50 6.91 22.24 -8.51
CA ASN A 50 5.53 22.33 -8.97
C ASN A 50 4.55 21.87 -7.89
N ASN A 51 3.24 22.06 -8.13
CA ASN A 51 2.16 21.70 -7.21
C ASN A 51 1.37 20.46 -7.69
N TYR A 52 1.93 19.64 -8.55
CA TYR A 52 1.24 18.45 -9.02
C TYR A 52 1.11 17.41 -7.91
N PRO A 53 -0.03 16.67 -7.86
CA PRO A 53 -0.18 15.60 -6.91
C PRO A 53 0.91 14.53 -7.13
N THR A 54 1.36 13.93 -6.03
CA THR A 54 2.47 12.96 -6.08
C THR A 54 1.97 11.56 -5.75
N VAL A 55 2.26 10.60 -6.61
CA VAL A 55 2.10 9.17 -6.32
C VAL A 55 3.39 8.61 -5.74
N ILE A 56 3.27 7.58 -4.90
CA ILE A 56 4.42 6.96 -4.23
C ILE A 56 4.43 5.45 -4.44
N TYR A 57 5.62 4.90 -4.62
CA TYR A 57 5.90 3.49 -4.43
C TYR A 57 7.03 3.33 -3.41
N CYS A 58 6.86 2.41 -2.46
CA CYS A 58 7.89 2.08 -1.48
C CYS A 58 8.08 0.57 -1.43
N GLY A 59 9.29 0.10 -1.74
CA GLY A 59 9.65 -1.30 -1.77
C GLY A 59 10.77 -1.61 -2.77
N ARG A 60 11.23 -2.85 -2.83
CA ARG A 60 12.25 -3.27 -3.78
C ARG A 60 11.81 -3.00 -5.22
N ILE A 61 12.67 -2.36 -5.99
CA ILE A 61 12.44 -2.08 -7.41
C ILE A 61 12.90 -3.31 -8.19
N GLN A 62 11.93 -3.98 -8.84
CA GLN A 62 12.11 -5.23 -9.56
C GLN A 62 11.20 -5.24 -10.80
N LYS A 63 11.59 -5.95 -11.86
CA LYS A 63 10.86 -5.99 -13.13
C LYS A 63 9.42 -6.47 -12.98
N TRP A 64 9.18 -7.50 -12.16
CA TRP A 64 7.84 -8.03 -11.94
C TRP A 64 6.91 -7.10 -11.16
N LYS A 65 7.44 -6.05 -10.53
CA LYS A 65 6.66 -4.97 -9.90
C LYS A 65 6.03 -4.02 -10.93
N LYS A 66 6.50 -4.04 -12.17
CA LYS A 66 5.92 -3.27 -13.30
C LYS A 66 5.80 -1.79 -13.01
N LEU A 67 6.81 -1.20 -12.38
CA LEU A 67 6.79 0.20 -11.96
C LEU A 67 6.85 1.18 -13.15
N ASP A 68 7.33 0.72 -14.30
CA ASP A 68 7.25 1.40 -15.59
C ASP A 68 5.80 1.79 -15.96
N MET A 69 4.81 0.97 -15.61
CA MET A 69 3.39 1.30 -15.83
C MET A 69 2.97 2.60 -15.12
N ILE A 70 3.59 2.95 -13.96
CA ILE A 70 3.31 4.21 -13.27
C ILE A 70 3.76 5.37 -14.17
N ILE A 71 4.95 5.28 -14.74
CA ILE A 71 5.52 6.30 -15.63
C ILE A 71 4.69 6.41 -16.93
N ASP A 72 4.24 5.28 -17.48
CA ASP A 72 3.33 5.30 -18.62
C ASP A 72 2.00 5.96 -18.29
N SER A 73 1.45 5.74 -17.10
CA SER A 73 0.25 6.44 -16.64
C SER A 73 0.47 7.95 -16.48
N MET A 74 1.66 8.36 -16.00
CA MET A 74 2.02 9.77 -15.91
C MET A 74 2.05 10.44 -17.29
N GLU A 75 2.57 9.74 -18.31
CA GLU A 75 2.58 10.25 -19.69
C GLU A 75 1.15 10.47 -20.21
N ILE A 76 0.25 9.51 -19.99
CA ILE A 76 -1.16 9.62 -20.37
C ILE A 76 -1.82 10.80 -19.65
N LEU A 77 -1.68 10.88 -18.34
CA LEU A 77 -2.29 11.93 -17.54
C LEU A 77 -1.76 13.32 -17.91
N ALA A 78 -0.47 13.46 -18.20
CA ALA A 78 0.10 14.72 -18.67
C ALA A 78 -0.52 15.18 -19.98
N ARG A 79 -0.73 14.27 -20.95
CA ARG A 79 -1.41 14.56 -22.22
C ARG A 79 -2.89 14.96 -22.02
N GLU A 80 -3.53 14.44 -20.98
CA GLU A 80 -4.91 14.80 -20.61
C GLU A 80 -5.01 16.10 -19.82
N GLY A 81 -3.89 16.79 -19.54
CA GLY A 81 -3.86 18.01 -18.73
C GLY A 81 -3.96 17.79 -17.22
N ASN A 82 -3.71 16.56 -16.76
CA ASN A 82 -3.69 16.15 -15.36
C ASN A 82 -2.29 15.66 -14.93
N PRO A 83 -1.23 16.48 -15.06
CA PRO A 83 0.12 16.02 -14.73
C PRO A 83 0.26 15.64 -13.26
N ILE A 84 1.06 14.63 -12.99
CA ILE A 84 1.39 14.15 -11.65
C ILE A 84 2.89 13.96 -11.50
N ASN A 85 3.36 13.91 -10.24
CA ASN A 85 4.72 13.49 -9.90
C ASN A 85 4.71 12.05 -9.37
N ALA A 86 5.87 11.40 -9.40
CA ALA A 86 6.07 10.09 -8.78
C ALA A 86 7.36 10.01 -7.97
N ILE A 87 7.30 9.39 -6.78
CA ILE A 87 8.47 9.04 -5.99
C ILE A 87 8.58 7.52 -5.86
N PHE A 88 9.79 7.00 -6.09
CA PHE A 88 10.12 5.59 -5.94
C PHE A 88 11.17 5.44 -4.84
N ILE A 89 10.79 4.79 -3.73
CA ILE A 89 11.65 4.55 -2.58
C ILE A 89 11.98 3.07 -2.52
N GLY A 90 13.26 2.74 -2.65
CA GLY A 90 13.74 1.37 -2.57
C GLY A 90 15.00 1.13 -3.37
N GLN A 91 15.59 -0.04 -3.15
CA GLN A 91 16.76 -0.46 -3.90
C GLN A 91 16.32 -1.08 -5.23
N ASP A 92 16.92 -0.60 -6.32
CA ASP A 92 16.82 -1.24 -7.63
C ASP A 92 17.81 -2.43 -7.68
N ILE A 93 17.24 -3.64 -7.56
CA ILE A 93 18.03 -4.88 -7.50
C ILE A 93 18.11 -5.63 -8.82
N GLU A 94 17.38 -5.17 -9.85
CA GLU A 94 17.33 -5.81 -11.18
C GLU A 94 17.69 -4.84 -12.30
N ASN A 95 18.22 -3.66 -11.97
CA ASN A 95 18.56 -2.61 -12.91
C ASN A 95 17.38 -2.24 -13.84
N VAL A 96 16.25 -1.91 -13.20
CA VAL A 96 15.01 -1.47 -13.90
C VAL A 96 15.21 -0.08 -14.52
N ASP A 97 16.02 0.75 -13.86
CA ASP A 97 16.39 2.11 -14.28
C ASP A 97 15.19 3.02 -14.62
N LEU A 98 14.32 3.18 -13.64
CA LEU A 98 13.13 4.04 -13.77
C LEU A 98 13.47 5.49 -14.13
N LYS A 99 14.65 5.98 -13.74
CA LYS A 99 15.10 7.34 -14.04
C LYS A 99 15.31 7.53 -15.54
N SER A 100 16.04 6.64 -16.17
CA SER A 100 16.28 6.69 -17.62
C SER A 100 14.98 6.46 -18.39
N TYR A 101 14.11 5.56 -17.89
CA TYR A 101 12.80 5.34 -18.49
C TYR A 101 11.93 6.60 -18.46
N ALA A 102 11.86 7.28 -17.31
CA ALA A 102 11.15 8.56 -17.19
C ALA A 102 11.73 9.64 -18.13
N ALA A 103 13.05 9.71 -18.23
CA ALA A 103 13.71 10.66 -19.15
C ALA A 103 13.34 10.40 -20.61
N SER A 104 13.26 9.12 -21.03
CA SER A 104 12.85 8.75 -22.39
C SER A 104 11.41 9.17 -22.73
N LYS A 105 10.57 9.37 -21.70
CA LYS A 105 9.18 9.84 -21.80
C LYS A 105 9.03 11.36 -21.62
N GLY A 106 10.14 12.09 -21.45
CA GLY A 106 10.11 13.53 -21.15
C GLY A 106 9.65 13.89 -19.72
N LEU A 107 9.67 12.90 -18.79
CA LEU A 107 9.18 13.03 -17.42
C LEU A 107 10.31 13.09 -16.37
N ALA A 108 11.55 13.37 -16.79
CA ALA A 108 12.71 13.37 -15.88
C ALA A 108 12.53 14.27 -14.65
N ASN A 109 11.85 15.41 -14.80
CA ASN A 109 11.63 16.36 -13.72
C ASN A 109 10.41 16.01 -12.83
N ASN A 110 9.63 14.98 -13.20
CA ASN A 110 8.44 14.55 -12.48
C ASN A 110 8.64 13.21 -11.76
N VAL A 111 9.83 12.62 -11.85
CA VAL A 111 10.15 11.35 -11.22
C VAL A 111 11.32 11.50 -10.26
N TRP A 112 11.08 11.10 -9.02
CA TRP A 112 12.10 11.06 -7.98
C TRP A 112 12.43 9.61 -7.63
N THR A 113 13.62 9.14 -7.99
CA THR A 113 14.19 7.88 -7.51
C THR A 113 15.00 8.17 -6.25
N TYR A 114 14.36 7.99 -5.08
CA TYR A 114 14.95 8.34 -3.78
C TYR A 114 16.10 7.39 -3.39
N GLY A 115 15.99 6.14 -3.80
CA GLY A 115 16.87 5.07 -3.33
C GLY A 115 16.34 4.36 -2.07
N PRO A 116 17.13 3.47 -1.46
CA PRO A 116 16.71 2.75 -0.26
C PRO A 116 16.58 3.71 0.94
N CYS A 117 15.51 3.54 1.70
CA CYS A 117 15.26 4.25 2.94
C CYS A 117 14.74 3.27 4.00
N TYR A 118 15.26 3.36 5.23
CA TYR A 118 14.90 2.51 6.36
C TYR A 118 14.52 3.36 7.60
N ASP A 119 14.39 4.67 7.41
CA ASP A 119 13.91 5.58 8.45
C ASP A 119 12.40 5.75 8.33
N ASP A 120 11.65 5.17 9.27
CA ASP A 120 10.19 5.18 9.28
C ASP A 120 9.61 6.60 9.39
N ARG A 121 10.34 7.55 9.97
CA ARG A 121 9.91 8.96 10.03
C ARG A 121 9.92 9.58 8.63
N ILE A 122 11.00 9.38 7.89
CA ILE A 122 11.15 9.90 6.53
C ILE A 122 10.12 9.24 5.60
N ILE A 123 10.00 7.90 5.66
CA ILE A 123 9.02 7.16 4.86
C ILE A 123 7.59 7.58 5.23
N GLY A 124 7.33 7.76 6.53
CA GLY A 124 6.02 8.21 7.03
C GLY A 124 5.66 9.60 6.50
N GLU A 125 6.61 10.55 6.46
CA GLU A 125 6.39 11.86 5.89
C GLU A 125 6.09 11.80 4.38
N PHE A 126 6.80 10.95 3.64
CA PHE A 126 6.52 10.73 2.22
C PHE A 126 5.11 10.16 2.00
N PHE A 127 4.72 9.12 2.73
CA PHE A 127 3.37 8.56 2.61
C PHE A 127 2.29 9.56 3.03
N TYR A 128 2.50 10.26 4.13
CA TYR A 128 1.52 11.22 4.66
C TYR A 128 1.18 12.32 3.64
N ASN A 129 2.17 12.78 2.88
CA ASN A 129 2.02 13.85 1.91
C ASN A 129 1.74 13.36 0.47
N ALA A 130 1.85 12.07 0.19
CA ALA A 130 1.50 11.51 -1.11
C ALA A 130 -0.01 11.39 -1.30
N SER A 131 -0.47 11.50 -2.54
CA SER A 131 -1.88 11.34 -2.89
C SER A 131 -2.33 9.89 -2.83
N VAL A 132 -1.49 8.97 -3.33
CA VAL A 132 -1.79 7.53 -3.37
C VAL A 132 -0.52 6.71 -3.52
N CYS A 133 -0.47 5.56 -2.86
CA CYS A 133 0.54 4.52 -3.07
C CYS A 133 0.09 3.60 -4.21
N VAL A 134 0.94 3.42 -5.22
CA VAL A 134 0.63 2.62 -6.42
C VAL A 134 1.54 1.41 -6.48
N SER A 135 0.96 0.20 -6.49
CA SER A 135 1.69 -1.06 -6.60
C SER A 135 1.16 -1.89 -7.78
N PRO A 136 1.73 -1.72 -9.00
CA PRO A 136 1.26 -2.40 -10.21
C PRO A 136 1.43 -3.93 -10.16
N GLY A 137 2.48 -4.41 -9.51
CA GLY A 137 2.65 -5.82 -9.16
C GLY A 137 1.82 -6.20 -7.93
N ASN A 138 2.22 -7.26 -7.21
CA ASN A 138 1.55 -7.57 -5.97
C ASN A 138 1.90 -6.52 -4.89
N VAL A 139 0.93 -6.23 -4.02
CA VAL A 139 1.15 -5.45 -2.81
C VAL A 139 1.41 -6.41 -1.63
N GLY A 140 2.30 -6.02 -0.74
CA GLY A 140 2.59 -6.73 0.51
C GLY A 140 2.50 -5.77 1.68
N LEU A 141 3.45 -5.86 2.61
CA LEU A 141 3.54 -4.96 3.77
C LEU A 141 3.51 -3.47 3.40
N THR A 142 3.85 -3.12 2.16
CA THR A 142 3.70 -1.75 1.64
C THR A 142 2.27 -1.22 1.80
N ALA A 143 1.23 -2.09 1.68
CA ALA A 143 -0.15 -1.66 1.92
C ALA A 143 -0.36 -1.23 3.37
N ILE A 144 0.11 -2.04 4.32
CA ILE A 144 -0.01 -1.73 5.75
C ILE A 144 0.77 -0.45 6.06
N HIS A 145 2.00 -0.35 5.58
CA HIS A 145 2.86 0.80 5.81
C HIS A 145 2.25 2.10 5.27
N ALA A 146 1.77 2.11 4.03
CA ALA A 146 1.11 3.28 3.45
C ALA A 146 -0.13 3.69 4.25
N LEU A 147 -1.01 2.72 4.58
CA LEU A 147 -2.23 2.98 5.35
C LEU A 147 -1.94 3.43 6.79
N SER A 148 -0.85 2.96 7.42
CA SER A 148 -0.43 3.42 8.76
C SER A 148 -0.12 4.92 8.78
N PHE A 149 0.32 5.48 7.67
CA PHE A 149 0.54 6.92 7.51
C PHE A 149 -0.57 7.62 6.73
N GLY A 150 -1.71 6.95 6.58
CA GLY A 150 -2.93 7.52 5.99
C GLY A 150 -2.88 7.72 4.48
N CYS A 151 -1.96 7.03 3.77
CA CYS A 151 -1.88 7.06 2.31
C CYS A 151 -2.76 5.95 1.72
N PRO A 152 -3.75 6.26 0.85
CA PRO A 152 -4.52 5.22 0.17
C PRO A 152 -3.64 4.39 -0.75
N VAL A 153 -4.08 3.17 -1.05
CA VAL A 153 -3.30 2.21 -1.83
C VAL A 153 -4.10 1.68 -3.00
N ILE A 154 -3.52 1.67 -4.20
CA ILE A 154 -4.09 0.98 -5.35
C ILE A 154 -3.16 -0.12 -5.84
N THR A 155 -3.75 -1.27 -6.17
CA THR A 155 -3.07 -2.44 -6.72
C THR A 155 -4.00 -3.20 -7.67
N HIS A 156 -3.55 -4.33 -8.25
CA HIS A 156 -4.39 -5.08 -9.19
C HIS A 156 -5.39 -6.03 -8.49
N ASN A 157 -6.46 -6.37 -9.19
CA ASN A 157 -7.59 -7.19 -8.72
C ASN A 157 -7.42 -8.71 -8.84
N GLN A 158 -6.24 -9.22 -9.22
CA GLN A 158 -5.97 -10.66 -9.29
C GLN A 158 -5.50 -11.17 -7.94
N PHE A 159 -6.44 -11.36 -7.02
CA PHE A 159 -6.19 -11.69 -5.62
C PHE A 159 -5.36 -12.96 -5.37
N PRO A 160 -5.44 -14.04 -6.19
CA PRO A 160 -4.54 -15.19 -6.04
C PRO A 160 -3.05 -14.85 -6.18
N TYR A 161 -2.71 -13.74 -6.82
CA TYR A 161 -1.34 -13.25 -7.01
C TYR A 161 -0.96 -12.11 -6.09
N GLN A 162 -1.83 -11.75 -5.13
CA GLN A 162 -1.57 -10.73 -4.11
C GLN A 162 -1.03 -11.37 -2.82
N ASN A 163 -0.26 -10.60 -2.05
CA ASN A 163 0.03 -10.98 -0.67
C ASN A 163 -1.17 -10.64 0.23
N PRO A 164 -1.31 -11.27 1.40
CA PRO A 164 -2.48 -11.14 2.27
C PRO A 164 -2.90 -9.71 2.61
N GLU A 165 -1.96 -8.78 2.60
CA GLU A 165 -2.16 -7.39 3.01
C GLU A 165 -3.06 -6.58 2.06
N PHE A 166 -3.37 -7.11 0.86
CA PHE A 166 -4.35 -6.47 -0.02
C PHE A 166 -5.72 -6.30 0.65
N GLU A 167 -6.06 -7.14 1.63
CA GLU A 167 -7.33 -7.04 2.37
C GLU A 167 -7.46 -5.80 3.23
N ALA A 168 -6.36 -5.11 3.54
CA ALA A 168 -6.40 -3.80 4.21
C ALA A 168 -6.93 -2.69 3.28
N ILE A 169 -6.92 -2.93 1.96
CA ILE A 169 -7.43 -1.98 0.98
C ILE A 169 -8.96 -2.15 0.88
N LYS A 170 -9.70 -1.11 1.24
CA LYS A 170 -11.16 -1.06 1.13
C LYS A 170 -11.53 -0.21 -0.09
N PRO A 171 -12.11 -0.82 -1.15
CA PRO A 171 -12.43 -0.12 -2.40
C PRO A 171 -13.24 1.16 -2.17
N GLY A 172 -12.78 2.26 -2.73
CA GLY A 172 -13.41 3.58 -2.62
C GLY A 172 -13.24 4.26 -1.26
N ILE A 173 -12.57 3.64 -0.29
CA ILE A 173 -12.39 4.16 1.08
C ILE A 173 -10.90 4.35 1.40
N THR A 174 -10.11 3.28 1.38
CA THR A 174 -8.67 3.32 1.66
C THR A 174 -7.82 3.02 0.44
N GLY A 175 -8.43 2.84 -0.72
CA GLY A 175 -7.78 2.53 -1.98
C GLY A 175 -8.71 1.88 -2.97
N ASP A 176 -8.16 1.24 -3.99
CA ASP A 176 -8.92 0.54 -5.03
C ASP A 176 -8.11 -0.57 -5.71
N PHE A 177 -8.79 -1.37 -6.53
CA PHE A 177 -8.21 -2.43 -7.33
C PHE A 177 -8.46 -2.20 -8.82
N PHE A 178 -7.39 -2.01 -9.59
CA PHE A 178 -7.48 -1.93 -11.04
C PHE A 178 -7.34 -3.31 -11.70
N LYS A 179 -7.72 -3.41 -12.97
CA LYS A 179 -7.57 -4.65 -13.74
C LYS A 179 -6.08 -4.94 -13.97
N LYS A 180 -5.62 -6.13 -13.55
CA LYS A 180 -4.22 -6.55 -13.70
C LYS A 180 -3.71 -6.36 -15.13
N ASP A 181 -2.50 -5.86 -15.28
CA ASP A 181 -1.81 -5.63 -16.55
C ASP A 181 -2.59 -4.71 -17.53
N ASN A 182 -3.48 -3.87 -17.01
CA ASN A 182 -4.25 -2.92 -17.78
C ASN A 182 -3.87 -1.48 -17.41
N LEU A 183 -3.06 -0.86 -18.23
CA LEU A 183 -2.54 0.49 -18.05
C LEU A 183 -3.66 1.52 -17.92
N LEU A 184 -4.68 1.47 -18.79
CA LEU A 184 -5.77 2.46 -18.75
C LEU A 184 -6.57 2.35 -17.46
N SER A 185 -6.89 1.11 -17.02
CA SER A 185 -7.57 0.91 -15.74
C SER A 185 -6.77 1.46 -14.58
N MET A 186 -5.45 1.21 -14.53
CA MET A 186 -4.59 1.77 -13.49
C MET A 186 -4.56 3.31 -13.54
N THR A 187 -4.45 3.89 -14.73
CA THR A 187 -4.42 5.35 -14.95
C THR A 187 -5.72 6.01 -14.44
N GLU A 188 -6.88 5.41 -14.69
CA GLU A 188 -8.17 5.88 -14.18
C GLU A 188 -8.20 5.96 -12.65
N TYR A 189 -7.71 4.91 -11.96
CA TYR A 189 -7.64 4.92 -10.51
C TYR A 189 -6.57 5.89 -9.96
N ILE A 190 -5.43 6.03 -10.63
CA ILE A 190 -4.46 7.08 -10.28
C ILE A 190 -5.14 8.46 -10.36
N LYS A 191 -5.81 8.76 -11.48
CA LYS A 191 -6.53 10.02 -11.68
C LYS A 191 -7.58 10.27 -10.58
N LYS A 192 -8.39 9.25 -10.25
CA LYS A 192 -9.38 9.32 -9.15
C LYS A 192 -8.74 9.73 -7.84
N TRP A 193 -7.68 9.05 -7.40
CA TRP A 193 -7.07 9.27 -6.10
C TRP A 193 -6.19 10.53 -6.04
N THR A 194 -5.65 10.98 -7.16
CA THR A 194 -4.90 12.24 -7.25
C THR A 194 -5.78 13.48 -7.38
N SER A 195 -7.09 13.31 -7.64
CA SER A 195 -8.07 14.39 -7.77
C SER A 195 -8.89 14.65 -6.51
N GLN A 196 -8.56 13.98 -5.39
CA GLN A 196 -9.26 14.19 -4.12
C GLN A 196 -9.10 15.64 -3.63
N THR A 197 -10.19 16.21 -3.12
CA THR A 197 -10.16 17.43 -2.33
C THR A 197 -9.43 17.19 -1.00
N GLN A 198 -9.03 18.27 -0.33
CA GLN A 198 -8.41 18.16 1.00
C GLN A 198 -9.34 17.45 2.00
N GLU A 199 -10.64 17.71 1.97
CA GLU A 199 -11.61 17.06 2.85
C GLU A 199 -11.70 15.56 2.58
N GLU A 200 -11.83 15.15 1.32
CA GLU A 200 -11.83 13.73 0.92
C GLU A 200 -10.53 13.04 1.34
N ARG A 201 -9.40 13.72 1.18
CA ARG A 201 -8.09 13.19 1.58
C ARG A 201 -8.00 12.96 3.09
N GLU A 202 -8.55 13.84 3.93
CA GLU A 202 -8.58 13.66 5.39
C GLU A 202 -9.58 12.57 5.82
N GLN A 203 -10.70 12.42 5.13
CA GLN A 203 -11.62 11.29 5.34
C GLN A 203 -10.94 9.96 5.02
N THR A 204 -10.24 9.88 3.89
CA THR A 204 -9.44 8.71 3.50
C THR A 204 -8.36 8.39 4.54
N ARG A 205 -7.63 9.41 5.03
CA ARG A 205 -6.60 9.29 6.06
C ARG A 205 -7.16 8.69 7.35
N THR A 206 -8.29 9.23 7.81
CA THR A 206 -8.98 8.74 9.00
C THR A 206 -9.43 7.28 8.83
N ALA A 207 -9.97 6.94 7.67
CA ALA A 207 -10.39 5.58 7.37
C ALA A 207 -9.20 4.60 7.32
N ALA A 208 -8.07 5.01 6.74
CA ALA A 208 -6.85 4.23 6.70
C ALA A 208 -6.31 3.95 8.11
N PHE A 209 -6.25 4.97 8.97
CA PHE A 209 -5.85 4.79 10.38
C PHE A 209 -6.77 3.83 11.13
N ASN A 210 -8.09 3.94 10.94
CA ASN A 210 -9.06 3.05 11.57
C ASN A 210 -8.90 1.59 11.11
N GLU A 211 -8.63 1.36 9.84
CA GLU A 211 -8.38 0.01 9.30
C GLU A 211 -7.15 -0.63 9.96
N ILE A 212 -6.04 0.11 10.06
CA ILE A 212 -4.81 -0.39 10.70
C ILE A 212 -5.03 -0.62 12.20
N ASP A 213 -5.61 0.36 12.91
CA ASP A 213 -5.82 0.29 14.36
C ASP A 213 -6.81 -0.81 14.76
N SER A 214 -7.73 -1.20 13.87
CA SER A 214 -8.72 -2.24 14.16
C SER A 214 -8.23 -3.67 13.92
N LYS A 215 -7.37 -3.90 12.92
CA LYS A 215 -7.05 -5.25 12.46
C LYS A 215 -5.58 -5.51 12.16
N TRP A 216 -4.87 -4.58 11.54
CA TRP A 216 -3.53 -4.80 11.00
C TRP A 216 -2.44 -4.35 11.96
N ASN A 217 -2.54 -4.81 13.22
CA ASN A 217 -1.66 -4.39 14.30
C ASN A 217 -1.30 -5.58 15.22
N ILE A 218 -0.24 -5.41 15.98
CA ILE A 218 0.27 -6.45 16.89
C ILE A 218 -0.75 -6.85 17.97
N HIS A 219 -1.56 -5.93 18.45
CA HIS A 219 -2.55 -6.19 19.50
C HIS A 219 -3.66 -7.10 19.00
N TYR A 220 -4.12 -6.90 17.75
CA TYR A 220 -5.06 -7.80 17.09
C TYR A 220 -4.47 -9.21 16.94
N GLN A 221 -3.21 -9.33 16.50
CA GLN A 221 -2.53 -10.62 16.39
C GLN A 221 -2.49 -11.35 17.73
N ILE A 222 -2.07 -10.66 18.81
CA ILE A 222 -2.02 -11.22 20.15
C ILE A 222 -3.41 -11.67 20.62
N LYS A 223 -4.46 -10.89 20.37
CA LYS A 223 -5.85 -11.24 20.70
C LYS A 223 -6.24 -12.57 20.04
N ILE A 224 -6.08 -12.68 18.72
CA ILE A 224 -6.44 -13.90 17.99
C ILE A 224 -5.62 -15.09 18.46
N ILE A 225 -4.32 -14.95 18.70
CA ILE A 225 -3.48 -16.04 19.21
C ILE A 225 -3.98 -16.51 20.58
N LYS A 226 -4.32 -15.60 21.49
CA LYS A 226 -4.87 -15.95 22.82
C LYS A 226 -6.19 -16.69 22.69
N GLU A 227 -7.10 -16.25 21.82
CA GLU A 227 -8.36 -16.93 21.55
C GLU A 227 -8.14 -18.36 21.04
N VAL A 228 -7.23 -18.56 20.09
CA VAL A 228 -6.88 -19.89 19.56
C VAL A 228 -6.33 -20.82 20.64
N ILE A 229 -5.45 -20.32 21.50
CA ILE A 229 -4.87 -21.11 22.59
C ILE A 229 -5.93 -21.47 23.63
N SER A 230 -6.82 -20.55 23.97
CA SER A 230 -7.87 -20.76 24.96
C SER A 230 -8.95 -21.72 24.49
N ASN A 231 -9.23 -21.79 23.18
CA ASN A 231 -10.23 -22.65 22.58
C ASN A 231 -9.72 -24.07 22.26
N LYS A 232 -8.42 -24.35 22.45
CA LYS A 232 -7.92 -25.72 22.30
C LYS A 232 -8.52 -26.62 23.38
N PRO A 233 -9.12 -27.78 23.04
CA PRO A 233 -9.52 -28.75 24.03
C PRO A 233 -8.30 -29.11 24.88
N LYS A 234 -8.43 -28.98 26.21
CA LYS A 234 -7.38 -29.41 27.15
C LYS A 234 -7.16 -30.92 26.88
N ILE A 235 -6.05 -31.26 26.25
CA ILE A 235 -5.63 -32.64 26.12
C ILE A 235 -5.41 -33.13 27.55
N ARG A 236 -6.36 -33.91 28.10
CA ARG A 236 -6.14 -34.63 29.34
C ARG A 236 -5.08 -35.69 29.02
N LEU A 237 -3.86 -35.44 29.46
CA LEU A 237 -2.85 -36.47 29.57
C LEU A 237 -3.41 -37.51 30.52
N THR A 238 -4.02 -38.56 30.01
CA THR A 238 -4.29 -39.76 30.79
C THR A 238 -2.94 -40.34 31.15
N LYS A 239 -2.57 -40.20 32.42
CA LYS A 239 -1.45 -40.95 32.97
C LYS A 239 -1.78 -42.43 32.82
N GLY A 240 -1.08 -43.12 31.89
CA GLY A 240 -1.01 -44.58 31.87
C GLY A 240 -0.02 -45.08 32.94
#